data_f580768926c1f6896f236b26105c5bf3
#
_entry.id   f580768926c1f6896f236b26105c5bf3
#
_cell.length_a   1.000
_cell.length_b   1.000
_cell.length_c   1.000
_cell.angle_alpha   90.00
_cell.angle_beta   90.00
_cell.angle_gamma   90.00
#
_symmetry.space_group_name_H-M   'P 1'
#
loop_
_entity.id
_entity.type
_entity.pdbx_description
1 polymer ?
#
loop_
_entity_poly.entity_id
_entity_poly.type
_entity_poly.pdbx_seq_one_letter_code
_entity_poly.pdbx_strand_id
1 'polypeptide(L)'
;MRDIILSIEGEWRRYKALGEGAFRQLRDDELGKSGPGGGNSVAIIVWHIAGNLNSRFTDFLNSDGEKPWRNRDSEFQPREGISRAELLERWNGGWHTLFATLEKLSDENLFGVVTIRGEKFRAHEALHRLLAHTSYHVGQIVFLAKAFRGAEWNSLSIPPVKSEEYNRSPKGQRPPINDK
;
A
#
# COMPACT_ATOMS: atom_id res chain seq x y z
N MET A 1 23.89 -5.63 -6.98
CA MET A 1 23.59 -5.10 -5.62
C MET A 1 22.11 -4.76 -5.57
N ARG A 2 21.46 -4.98 -4.44
CA ARG A 2 20.01 -4.73 -4.25
C ARG A 2 19.68 -4.05 -2.91
N ASP A 3 20.64 -3.42 -2.28
CA ASP A 3 20.45 -2.90 -0.91
C ASP A 3 19.44 -1.76 -0.85
N ILE A 4 19.44 -0.88 -1.85
CA ILE A 4 18.47 0.22 -1.95
C ILE A 4 17.08 -0.35 -2.28
N ILE A 5 16.98 -1.29 -3.21
CA ILE A 5 15.71 -1.96 -3.55
C ILE A 5 15.15 -2.68 -2.33
N LEU A 6 15.97 -3.40 -1.56
CA LEU A 6 15.53 -4.09 -0.34
C LEU A 6 15.03 -3.11 0.73
N SER A 7 15.68 -1.96 0.86
CA SER A 7 15.21 -0.89 1.76
C SER A 7 13.85 -0.34 1.33
N ILE A 8 13.67 -0.08 0.03
CA ILE A 8 12.40 0.38 -0.55
C ILE A 8 11.32 -0.69 -0.35
N GLU A 9 11.62 -1.96 -0.64
CA GLU A 9 10.71 -3.09 -0.49
C GLU A 9 10.26 -3.24 0.97
N GLY A 10 11.16 -3.04 1.94
CA GLY A 10 10.85 -3.08 3.36
C GLY A 10 9.76 -2.07 3.75
N GLU A 11 9.80 -0.84 3.23
CA GLU A 11 8.76 0.15 3.47
C GLU A 11 7.42 -0.24 2.82
N TRP A 12 7.43 -0.78 1.62
CA TRP A 12 6.21 -1.29 0.97
C TRP A 12 5.56 -2.41 1.78
N ARG A 13 6.36 -3.35 2.29
CA ARG A 13 5.87 -4.45 3.16
C ARG A 13 5.28 -3.91 4.46
N ARG A 14 5.87 -2.86 5.03
CA ARG A 14 5.35 -2.21 6.24
C ARG A 14 3.96 -1.60 5.99
N TYR A 15 3.77 -0.87 4.89
CA TYR A 15 2.46 -0.29 4.56
C TYR A 15 1.42 -1.36 4.21
N LYS A 16 1.82 -2.43 3.51
CA LYS A 16 0.93 -3.59 3.29
C LYS A 16 0.43 -4.16 4.61
N ALA A 17 1.32 -4.39 5.55
CA ALA A 17 0.99 -4.94 6.87
C ALA A 17 0.08 -4.01 7.69
N LEU A 18 0.23 -2.69 7.59
CA LEU A 18 -0.67 -1.72 8.23
C LEU A 18 -2.09 -1.82 7.68
N GLY A 19 -2.25 -1.89 6.34
CA GLY A 19 -3.56 -2.09 5.72
C GLY A 19 -4.21 -3.40 6.16
N GLU A 20 -3.47 -4.50 6.16
CA GLU A 20 -3.96 -5.80 6.61
C GLU A 20 -4.32 -5.81 8.11
N GLY A 21 -3.54 -5.08 8.92
CA GLY A 21 -3.84 -4.88 10.33
C GLY A 21 -5.18 -4.16 10.55
N ALA A 22 -5.48 -3.17 9.70
CA ALA A 22 -6.76 -2.48 9.71
C ALA A 22 -7.91 -3.40 9.28
N PHE A 23 -7.73 -4.17 8.19
CA PHE A 23 -8.76 -5.10 7.70
C PHE A 23 -9.14 -6.15 8.75
N ARG A 24 -8.17 -6.68 9.51
CA ARG A 24 -8.45 -7.67 10.57
C ARG A 24 -9.35 -7.14 11.69
N GLN A 25 -9.40 -5.84 11.88
CA GLN A 25 -10.22 -5.23 12.93
C GLN A 25 -11.60 -4.81 12.44
N LEU A 26 -11.80 -4.65 11.14
CA LEU A 26 -13.10 -4.30 10.54
C LEU A 26 -14.05 -5.49 10.49
N ARG A 27 -15.35 -5.23 10.63
CA ARG A 27 -16.41 -6.18 10.30
C ARG A 27 -16.65 -6.17 8.78
N ASP A 28 -17.31 -7.21 8.26
CA ASP A 28 -17.53 -7.33 6.82
C ASP A 28 -18.48 -6.24 6.28
N ASP A 29 -19.46 -5.84 7.07
CA ASP A 29 -20.38 -4.73 6.74
C ASP A 29 -19.72 -3.36 6.73
N GLU A 30 -18.54 -3.22 7.33
CA GLU A 30 -17.78 -1.98 7.36
C GLU A 30 -16.87 -1.79 6.12
N LEU A 31 -16.58 -2.87 5.38
CA LEU A 31 -15.62 -2.82 4.26
C LEU A 31 -16.09 -1.93 3.10
N GLY A 32 -17.37 -2.03 2.74
CA GLY A 32 -18.00 -1.22 1.69
C GLY A 32 -18.64 0.07 2.19
N LYS A 33 -18.71 0.27 3.52
CA LYS A 33 -19.36 1.41 4.15
C LYS A 33 -18.63 2.71 3.82
N SER A 34 -19.38 3.72 3.39
CA SER A 34 -18.84 5.06 3.13
C SER A 34 -18.21 5.67 4.37
N GLY A 35 -17.09 6.34 4.17
CA GLY A 35 -16.42 7.09 5.22
C GLY A 35 -17.22 8.30 5.70
N PRO A 36 -16.77 8.97 6.79
CA PRO A 36 -17.37 10.18 7.29
C PRO A 36 -17.55 11.23 6.18
N GLY A 37 -18.69 11.91 6.17
CA GLY A 37 -18.98 12.95 5.19
C GLY A 37 -19.19 12.43 3.75
N GLY A 38 -19.52 11.14 3.56
CA GLY A 38 -19.68 10.54 2.23
C GLY A 38 -18.36 10.24 1.52
N GLY A 39 -17.25 10.15 2.25
CA GLY A 39 -15.94 9.80 1.71
C GLY A 39 -15.84 8.35 1.23
N ASN A 40 -14.76 8.04 0.54
CA ASN A 40 -14.48 6.70 0.03
C ASN A 40 -14.54 5.63 1.13
N SER A 41 -15.09 4.47 0.78
CA SER A 41 -15.03 3.28 1.64
C SER A 41 -13.64 2.63 1.60
N VAL A 42 -13.37 1.74 2.55
CA VAL A 42 -12.16 0.91 2.54
C VAL A 42 -12.06 0.12 1.24
N ALA A 43 -13.15 -0.45 0.77
CA ALA A 43 -13.18 -1.20 -0.49
C ALA A 43 -12.81 -0.33 -1.70
N ILE A 44 -13.33 0.87 -1.81
CA ILE A 44 -12.96 1.83 -2.88
C ILE A 44 -11.47 2.10 -2.86
N ILE A 45 -10.90 2.38 -1.68
CA ILE A 45 -9.47 2.67 -1.53
C ILE A 45 -8.62 1.45 -1.93
N VAL A 46 -9.04 0.24 -1.54
CA VAL A 46 -8.36 -1.01 -1.94
C VAL A 46 -8.37 -1.20 -3.46
N TRP A 47 -9.52 -0.95 -4.12
CA TRP A 47 -9.61 -1.02 -5.60
C TRP A 47 -8.68 -0.03 -6.25
N HIS A 48 -8.62 1.20 -5.71
CA HIS A 48 -7.73 2.24 -6.23
C HIS A 48 -6.25 1.89 -6.04
N ILE A 49 -5.84 1.43 -4.85
CA ILE A 49 -4.46 0.99 -4.62
C ILE A 49 -4.11 -0.17 -5.56
N ALA A 50 -4.93 -1.20 -5.61
CA ALA A 50 -4.66 -2.38 -6.44
C ALA A 50 -4.61 -2.04 -7.93
N GLY A 51 -5.53 -1.21 -8.44
CA GLY A 51 -5.53 -0.73 -9.81
C GLY A 51 -4.27 0.10 -10.13
N ASN A 52 -3.85 0.94 -9.18
CA ASN A 52 -2.63 1.72 -9.31
C ASN A 52 -1.39 0.81 -9.35
N LEU A 53 -1.23 -0.11 -8.39
CA LEU A 53 -0.09 -1.02 -8.32
C LEU A 53 -0.01 -1.89 -9.58
N ASN A 54 -1.11 -2.48 -10.02
CA ASN A 54 -1.14 -3.27 -11.24
C ASN A 54 -0.73 -2.45 -12.47
N SER A 55 -1.31 -1.26 -12.63
CA SER A 55 -0.99 -0.40 -13.78
C SER A 55 0.46 0.03 -13.77
N ARG A 56 0.98 0.50 -12.65
CA ARG A 56 2.33 1.07 -12.57
C ARG A 56 3.43 0.03 -12.64
N PHE A 57 3.23 -1.16 -12.05
CA PHE A 57 4.28 -2.15 -11.91
C PHE A 57 4.25 -3.26 -12.98
N THR A 58 3.18 -3.41 -13.75
CA THR A 58 3.21 -4.28 -14.93
C THR A 58 4.18 -3.70 -15.95
N ASP A 59 5.21 -4.47 -16.30
CA ASP A 59 6.25 -4.07 -17.27
C ASP A 59 6.86 -2.69 -16.97
N PHE A 60 7.27 -2.50 -15.71
CA PHE A 60 7.63 -1.22 -15.10
C PHE A 60 8.73 -0.46 -15.86
N LEU A 61 9.74 -1.18 -16.38
CA LEU A 61 10.89 -0.54 -17.03
C LEU A 61 10.67 -0.23 -18.51
N ASN A 62 9.73 -0.91 -19.19
CA ASN A 62 9.67 -0.90 -20.65
C ASN A 62 8.37 -0.31 -21.22
N SER A 63 7.34 -0.10 -20.38
CA SER A 63 6.07 0.45 -20.84
C SER A 63 5.58 1.58 -19.96
N ASP A 64 4.69 2.43 -20.49
CA ASP A 64 4.08 3.49 -19.69
C ASP A 64 3.33 2.90 -18.49
N GLY A 65 3.52 3.50 -17.32
CA GLY A 65 2.81 3.12 -16.10
C GLY A 65 1.30 3.36 -16.16
N GLU A 66 0.76 4.17 -17.09
CA GLU A 66 -0.66 4.22 -17.39
C GLU A 66 -0.99 3.19 -18.47
N LYS A 67 -1.73 2.16 -18.08
CA LYS A 67 -2.06 1.06 -18.99
C LYS A 67 -3.42 1.29 -19.65
N PRO A 68 -3.57 0.99 -20.97
CA PRO A 68 -4.82 1.21 -21.71
C PRO A 68 -5.99 0.37 -21.17
N TRP A 69 -5.72 -0.75 -20.49
CA TRP A 69 -6.72 -1.59 -19.87
C TRP A 69 -7.18 -1.10 -18.49
N ARG A 70 -6.53 -0.06 -17.90
CA ARG A 70 -6.92 0.48 -16.61
C ARG A 70 -8.10 1.43 -16.78
N ASN A 71 -9.21 1.10 -16.16
CA ASN A 71 -10.32 2.03 -15.98
C ASN A 71 -10.28 2.62 -14.56
N ARG A 72 -9.60 3.76 -14.39
CA ARG A 72 -9.42 4.40 -13.09
C ARG A 72 -10.76 4.80 -12.46
N ASP A 73 -11.70 5.29 -13.25
CA ASP A 73 -12.96 5.81 -12.70
C ASP A 73 -13.84 4.69 -12.13
N SER A 74 -13.74 3.48 -12.68
CA SER A 74 -14.41 2.30 -12.13
C SER A 74 -13.89 1.89 -10.74
N GLU A 75 -12.69 2.31 -10.38
CA GLU A 75 -12.10 2.03 -9.06
C GLU A 75 -12.87 2.73 -7.93
N PHE A 76 -13.52 3.86 -8.25
CA PHE A 76 -14.25 4.72 -7.29
C PHE A 76 -15.74 4.45 -7.22
N GLN A 77 -16.24 3.42 -7.89
CA GLN A 77 -17.65 3.04 -7.78
C GLN A 77 -17.95 2.43 -6.40
N PRO A 78 -19.14 2.71 -5.81
CA PRO A 78 -19.56 2.11 -4.55
C PRO A 78 -19.49 0.58 -4.60
N ARG A 79 -19.11 -0.03 -3.47
CA ARG A 79 -18.94 -1.50 -3.32
C ARG A 79 -19.63 -2.01 -2.07
N GLU A 80 -20.92 -1.70 -1.98
CA GLU A 80 -21.76 -2.21 -0.88
C GLU A 80 -21.85 -3.74 -0.96
N GLY A 81 -21.78 -4.40 0.19
CA GLY A 81 -21.89 -5.86 0.27
C GLY A 81 -20.66 -6.63 -0.25
N ILE A 82 -19.54 -5.95 -0.48
CA ILE A 82 -18.29 -6.62 -0.86
C ILE A 82 -17.87 -7.64 0.19
N SER A 83 -17.52 -8.84 -0.23
CA SER A 83 -17.02 -9.87 0.68
C SER A 83 -15.56 -9.59 1.07
N ARG A 84 -15.16 -10.04 2.27
CA ARG A 84 -13.77 -9.99 2.70
C ARG A 84 -12.83 -10.74 1.76
N ALA A 85 -13.28 -11.86 1.22
CA ALA A 85 -12.51 -12.66 0.28
C ALA A 85 -12.16 -11.87 -0.99
N GLU A 86 -13.15 -11.22 -1.61
CA GLU A 86 -12.92 -10.37 -2.80
C GLU A 86 -12.01 -9.18 -2.50
N LEU A 87 -12.21 -8.52 -1.34
CA LEU A 87 -11.34 -7.41 -0.93
C LEU A 87 -9.89 -7.87 -0.79
N LEU A 88 -9.64 -9.00 -0.12
CA LEU A 88 -8.29 -9.54 0.07
C LEU A 88 -7.68 -10.05 -1.23
N GLU A 89 -8.45 -10.66 -2.10
CA GLU A 89 -8.00 -11.07 -3.44
C GLU A 89 -7.52 -9.85 -4.24
N ARG A 90 -8.34 -8.80 -4.27
CA ARG A 90 -8.01 -7.56 -4.96
C ARG A 90 -6.76 -6.90 -4.39
N TRP A 91 -6.68 -6.80 -3.06
CA TRP A 91 -5.51 -6.30 -2.35
C TRP A 91 -4.25 -7.08 -2.70
N ASN A 92 -4.27 -8.38 -2.48
CA ASN A 92 -3.12 -9.24 -2.70
C ASN A 92 -2.65 -9.24 -4.16
N GLY A 93 -3.57 -9.19 -5.14
CA GLY A 93 -3.23 -9.11 -6.55
C GLY A 93 -2.38 -7.89 -6.90
N GLY A 94 -2.76 -6.70 -6.42
CA GLY A 94 -1.97 -5.49 -6.64
C GLY A 94 -0.58 -5.56 -6.00
N TRP A 95 -0.50 -6.01 -4.76
CA TRP A 95 0.77 -6.16 -4.05
C TRP A 95 1.67 -7.25 -4.65
N HIS A 96 1.09 -8.32 -5.17
CA HIS A 96 1.85 -9.34 -5.90
C HIS A 96 2.56 -8.75 -7.12
N THR A 97 1.85 -7.96 -7.93
CA THR A 97 2.44 -7.29 -9.11
C THR A 97 3.60 -6.39 -8.72
N LEU A 98 3.45 -5.60 -7.67
CA LEU A 98 4.53 -4.76 -7.14
C LEU A 98 5.75 -5.61 -6.73
N PHE A 99 5.57 -6.58 -5.84
CA PHE A 99 6.71 -7.33 -5.30
C PHE A 99 7.39 -8.19 -6.37
N ALA A 100 6.64 -8.80 -7.29
CA ALA A 100 7.20 -9.53 -8.43
C ALA A 100 8.03 -8.62 -9.36
N THR A 101 7.69 -7.33 -9.42
CA THR A 101 8.50 -6.34 -10.15
C THR A 101 9.76 -5.99 -9.37
N LEU A 102 9.63 -5.64 -8.08
CA LEU A 102 10.79 -5.28 -7.25
C LEU A 102 11.82 -6.41 -7.18
N GLU A 103 11.38 -7.67 -7.15
CA GLU A 103 12.25 -8.85 -7.14
C GLU A 103 13.21 -8.89 -8.34
N LYS A 104 12.75 -8.41 -9.51
CA LYS A 104 13.51 -8.39 -10.76
C LYS A 104 14.44 -7.18 -10.90
N LEU A 105 14.29 -6.16 -10.05
CA LEU A 105 15.11 -4.94 -10.11
C LEU A 105 16.42 -5.09 -9.38
N SER A 106 17.46 -4.44 -9.90
CA SER A 106 18.74 -4.15 -9.21
C SER A 106 18.83 -2.66 -8.89
N ASP A 107 19.78 -2.28 -8.03
CA ASP A 107 20.02 -0.87 -7.70
C ASP A 107 20.41 -0.05 -8.94
N GLU A 108 21.01 -0.67 -9.97
CA GLU A 108 21.34 -0.02 -11.24
C GLU A 108 20.09 0.42 -12.01
N ASN A 109 19.00 -0.37 -11.94
CA ASN A 109 17.73 -0.03 -12.59
C ASN A 109 17.11 1.26 -12.03
N LEU A 110 17.48 1.67 -10.80
CA LEU A 110 16.95 2.87 -10.14
C LEU A 110 17.28 4.16 -10.91
N PHE A 111 18.37 4.16 -11.66
CA PHE A 111 18.80 5.31 -12.47
C PHE A 111 18.22 5.28 -13.89
N GLY A 112 17.55 4.19 -14.27
CA GLY A 112 16.84 4.06 -15.55
C GLY A 112 15.68 5.04 -15.64
N VAL A 113 15.19 5.25 -16.85
CA VAL A 113 14.02 6.10 -17.13
C VAL A 113 12.79 5.24 -17.30
N VAL A 114 11.73 5.58 -16.59
CA VAL A 114 10.39 5.02 -16.73
C VAL A 114 9.42 6.11 -17.14
N THR A 115 8.27 5.73 -17.69
CA THR A 115 7.27 6.70 -18.15
C THR A 115 5.95 6.48 -17.41
N ILE A 116 5.30 7.57 -16.99
CA ILE A 116 3.96 7.53 -16.38
C ILE A 116 3.13 8.64 -17.04
N ARG A 117 2.11 8.27 -17.81
CA ARG A 117 1.25 9.21 -18.55
C ARG A 117 2.03 10.10 -19.51
N GLY A 118 3.00 9.53 -20.20
CA GLY A 118 3.88 10.25 -21.12
C GLY A 118 4.99 11.07 -20.44
N GLU A 119 4.96 11.26 -19.13
CA GLU A 119 6.01 11.96 -18.38
C GLU A 119 7.13 11.01 -17.97
N LYS A 120 8.37 11.46 -18.16
CA LYS A 120 9.59 10.69 -17.84
C LYS A 120 10.02 10.93 -16.39
N PHE A 121 10.36 9.85 -15.68
CA PHE A 121 10.90 9.84 -14.33
C PHE A 121 12.14 8.96 -14.27
N ARG A 122 13.06 9.22 -13.36
CA ARG A 122 13.98 8.18 -12.92
C ARG A 122 13.19 7.10 -12.17
N ALA A 123 13.60 5.84 -12.29
CA ALA A 123 12.87 4.75 -11.64
C ALA A 123 12.75 4.96 -10.12
N HIS A 124 13.80 5.46 -9.45
CA HIS A 124 13.73 5.79 -8.02
C HIS A 124 12.72 6.90 -7.72
N GLU A 125 12.60 7.92 -8.55
CA GLU A 125 11.61 9.00 -8.37
C GLU A 125 10.18 8.46 -8.51
N ALA A 126 9.95 7.58 -9.50
CA ALA A 126 8.67 6.91 -9.66
C ALA A 126 8.33 6.03 -8.45
N LEU A 127 9.31 5.26 -7.94
CA LEU A 127 9.13 4.43 -6.74
C LEU A 127 8.80 5.26 -5.50
N HIS A 128 9.50 6.37 -5.25
CA HIS A 128 9.20 7.27 -4.13
C HIS A 128 7.80 7.86 -4.24
N ARG A 129 7.44 8.37 -5.42
CA ARG A 129 6.11 8.93 -5.67
C ARG A 129 5.00 7.90 -5.44
N LEU A 130 5.19 6.67 -5.92
CA LEU A 130 4.22 5.59 -5.76
C LEU A 130 4.12 5.11 -4.31
N LEU A 131 5.23 5.05 -3.59
CA LEU A 131 5.24 4.74 -2.15
C LEU A 131 4.48 5.82 -1.37
N ALA A 132 4.76 7.09 -1.61
CA ALA A 132 4.06 8.20 -0.96
C ALA A 132 2.54 8.17 -1.23
N HIS A 133 2.15 7.91 -2.48
CA HIS A 133 0.74 7.77 -2.87
C HIS A 133 0.07 6.59 -2.14
N THR A 134 0.71 5.43 -2.11
CA THR A 134 0.14 4.25 -1.43
C THR A 134 0.10 4.44 0.08
N SER A 135 1.12 5.04 0.70
CA SER A 135 1.14 5.33 2.13
C SER A 135 0.02 6.26 2.55
N TYR A 136 -0.25 7.30 1.74
CA TYR A 136 -1.39 8.20 1.93
C TYR A 136 -2.72 7.44 1.96
N HIS A 137 -2.94 6.53 1.01
CA HIS A 137 -4.17 5.74 0.95
C HIS A 137 -4.26 4.68 2.05
N VAL A 138 -3.16 4.05 2.43
CA VAL A 138 -3.14 3.13 3.59
C VAL A 138 -3.44 3.89 4.88
N GLY A 139 -2.95 5.13 5.02
CA GLY A 139 -3.32 6.01 6.13
C GLY A 139 -4.83 6.27 6.20
N GLN A 140 -5.49 6.46 5.05
CA GLN A 140 -6.95 6.61 4.98
C GLN A 140 -7.67 5.32 5.43
N ILE A 141 -7.21 4.13 5.01
CA ILE A 141 -7.75 2.84 5.45
C ILE A 141 -7.67 2.72 6.98
N VAL A 142 -6.50 3.00 7.55
CA VAL A 142 -6.28 2.94 9.01
C VAL A 142 -7.18 3.95 9.75
N PHE A 143 -7.31 5.16 9.22
CA PHE A 143 -8.20 6.18 9.78
C PHE A 143 -9.67 5.75 9.78
N LEU A 144 -10.16 5.22 8.65
CA LEU A 144 -11.54 4.72 8.54
C LEU A 144 -11.79 3.55 9.50
N ALA A 145 -10.87 2.58 9.54
CA ALA A 145 -10.98 1.45 10.43
C ALA A 145 -11.03 1.89 11.90
N LYS A 146 -10.18 2.82 12.29
CA LYS A 146 -10.20 3.41 13.63
C LYS A 146 -11.52 4.14 13.91
N ALA A 147 -12.04 4.89 12.96
CA ALA A 147 -13.31 5.61 13.09
C ALA A 147 -14.50 4.65 13.24
N PHE A 148 -14.52 3.54 12.52
CA PHE A 148 -15.58 2.54 12.61
C PHE A 148 -15.50 1.70 13.89
N ARG A 149 -14.29 1.38 14.36
CA ARG A 149 -14.10 0.56 15.57
C ARG A 149 -14.19 1.35 16.87
N GLY A 150 -13.94 2.66 16.83
CA GLY A 150 -14.02 3.51 18.03
C GLY A 150 -13.18 2.98 19.19
N ALA A 151 -13.80 2.70 20.32
CA ALA A 151 -13.12 2.19 21.52
C ALA A 151 -12.57 0.75 21.38
N GLU A 152 -13.05 -0.02 20.42
CA GLU A 152 -12.56 -1.39 20.15
C GLU A 152 -11.30 -1.40 19.28
N TRP A 153 -10.83 -0.23 18.83
CA TRP A 153 -9.64 -0.13 18.00
C TRP A 153 -8.36 -0.46 18.78
N ASN A 154 -7.60 -1.41 18.28
CA ASN A 154 -6.25 -1.71 18.76
C ASN A 154 -5.20 -1.03 17.90
N SER A 155 -4.27 -0.28 18.52
CA SER A 155 -3.21 0.43 17.81
C SER A 155 -2.36 -0.54 16.98
N LEU A 156 -2.09 -0.17 15.72
CA LEU A 156 -1.20 -0.92 14.82
C LEU A 156 0.28 -0.53 14.97
N SER A 157 0.56 0.40 15.85
CA SER A 157 1.90 0.86 16.20
C SER A 157 2.03 0.92 17.72
N ILE A 158 2.82 1.83 18.25
CA ILE A 158 2.95 2.03 19.70
C ILE A 158 1.65 2.64 20.23
N PRO A 159 0.93 1.96 21.15
CA PRO A 159 -0.26 2.54 21.76
C PRO A 159 0.06 3.83 22.54
N PRO A 160 -0.89 4.75 22.69
CA PRO A 160 -0.72 5.91 23.57
C PRO A 160 -0.23 5.49 24.97
N VAL A 161 0.63 6.28 25.57
CA VAL A 161 1.28 6.10 26.88
C VAL A 161 2.15 4.83 27.05
N LYS A 162 2.40 4.10 25.96
CA LYS A 162 3.24 2.88 25.95
C LYS A 162 4.65 3.10 25.37
N SER A 163 5.03 4.32 25.06
CA SER A 163 6.32 4.63 24.41
C SER A 163 7.52 4.21 25.26
N GLU A 164 7.49 4.43 26.59
CA GLU A 164 8.60 4.02 27.46
C GLU A 164 8.74 2.50 27.55
N GLU A 165 7.61 1.78 27.64
CA GLU A 165 7.60 0.31 27.63
C GLU A 165 8.18 -0.23 26.33
N TYR A 166 7.78 0.35 25.20
CA TYR A 166 8.29 0.00 23.88
C TYR A 166 9.80 0.26 23.75
N ASN A 167 10.28 1.41 24.26
CA ASN A 167 11.69 1.78 24.17
C ASN A 167 12.61 0.86 24.99
N ARG A 168 12.11 0.20 26.02
CA ARG A 168 12.87 -0.79 26.80
C ARG A 168 13.11 -2.11 26.05
N SER A 169 12.25 -2.42 25.07
CA SER A 169 12.36 -3.62 24.25
C SER A 169 11.77 -3.35 22.85
N PRO A 170 12.41 -2.51 22.04
CA PRO A 170 11.90 -2.17 20.74
C PRO A 170 11.87 -3.42 19.84
N LYS A 171 10.69 -3.75 19.35
CA LYS A 171 10.57 -4.77 18.29
C LYS A 171 11.07 -4.14 17.00
N GLY A 172 12.15 -4.68 16.46
CA GLY A 172 12.80 -4.15 15.27
C GLY A 172 11.80 -3.93 14.14
N GLN A 173 11.69 -2.69 13.69
CA GLN A 173 10.88 -2.33 12.52
C GLN A 173 11.66 -2.56 11.21
N ARG A 174 12.94 -2.85 11.31
CA ARG A 174 13.85 -3.13 10.20
C ARG A 174 14.69 -4.37 10.52
N PRO A 175 15.07 -5.16 9.51
CA PRO A 175 16.10 -6.17 9.70
C PRO A 175 17.40 -5.48 10.17
N PRO A 176 18.23 -6.15 11.00
CA PRO A 176 19.49 -5.58 11.43
C PRO A 176 20.36 -5.25 10.21
N ILE A 177 21.03 -4.10 10.26
CA ILE A 177 22.05 -3.75 9.27
C ILE A 177 23.21 -4.72 9.53
N ASN A 178 23.52 -5.56 8.54
CA ASN A 178 24.74 -6.36 8.59
C ASN A 178 25.90 -5.44 8.23
N ASP A 179 26.57 -4.91 9.25
CA ASP A 179 27.86 -4.24 9.10
C ASP A 179 28.91 -5.29 8.69
N LYS A 180 29.02 -5.56 7.39
CA LYS A 180 30.14 -6.28 6.78
C LYS A 180 30.81 -5.42 5.73
#